data_56ded07b32f78a39d1a0413a2d7aa50e
#
_entry.id   56ded07b32f78a39d1a0413a2d7aa50e
#
_cell.length_a   1.000
_cell.length_b   1.000
_cell.length_c   1.000
_cell.angle_alpha   90.00
_cell.angle_beta   90.00
_cell.angle_gamma   90.00
#
_symmetry.space_group_name_H-M   'P 1'
#
loop_
_entity.id
_entity.type
_entity.pdbx_description
1 polymer ?
#
loop_
_entity_poly.entity_id
_entity_poly.type
_entity_poly.pdbx_seq_one_letter_code
_entity_poly.pdbx_strand_id
1 'polypeptide(L)'
;MKYENAKDIFPPELLRQIQRYVSGKAIYIPSPGSSADGKKKRWGETSGYRRYLRDRNRDIRRAFAGGKSIDALADEFCLSVESIRRIVYSKKEEFIMDYACTLTNAIECGEHGMIEDWVHAYLLSDGHNKPFSDGLRELDRIYHAPVSFPLNLLKRNTGPEPEMRWKIHPEWFEIHVNRLIEPIKAGADLPPLIVHYWIPEGKTDGVTEALGEFEMNDGNHRLEAFMRLGVERYHVIFWCTEQHEYDQLMERYGHLMA
;
A
#
# COMPACT_ATOMS: atom_id res chain seq x y z
N MET A 1 10.81 -12.16 -7.33
CA MET A 1 10.09 -13.22 -8.10
C MET A 1 11.14 -14.14 -8.68
N LYS A 2 11.10 -15.42 -8.33
CA LYS A 2 12.01 -16.41 -8.87
C LYS A 2 11.48 -16.77 -10.27
N TYR A 3 12.25 -16.54 -11.32
CA TYR A 3 11.88 -17.02 -12.65
C TYR A 3 11.88 -18.54 -12.62
N GLU A 4 10.76 -19.14 -12.95
CA GLU A 4 10.67 -20.57 -13.14
C GLU A 4 10.96 -20.88 -14.62
N ASN A 5 11.74 -21.92 -14.86
CA ASN A 5 12.05 -22.29 -16.23
C ASN A 5 10.82 -22.96 -16.84
N ALA A 6 10.42 -22.54 -18.02
CA ALA A 6 9.30 -23.13 -18.73
C ALA A 6 9.40 -24.65 -18.94
N LYS A 7 10.63 -25.20 -18.92
CA LYS A 7 10.89 -26.65 -18.97
C LYS A 7 10.42 -27.38 -17.72
N ASP A 8 10.34 -26.66 -16.59
CA ASP A 8 9.97 -27.25 -15.30
C ASP A 8 8.44 -27.15 -15.08
N ILE A 9 7.77 -26.27 -15.85
CA ILE A 9 6.33 -26.00 -15.71
C ILE A 9 5.50 -26.73 -16.78
N PHE A 10 5.98 -26.77 -18.04
CA PHE A 10 5.19 -27.29 -19.15
C PHE A 10 5.69 -28.66 -19.63
N PRO A 11 4.76 -29.56 -20.01
CA PRO A 11 5.12 -30.79 -20.71
C PRO A 11 5.95 -30.49 -21.98
N PRO A 12 6.94 -31.36 -22.32
CA PRO A 12 7.85 -31.11 -23.45
C PRO A 12 7.15 -30.86 -24.78
N GLU A 13 5.99 -31.46 -24.99
CA GLU A 13 5.23 -31.28 -26.24
C GLU A 13 4.57 -29.91 -26.32
N LEU A 14 3.98 -29.43 -25.20
CA LEU A 14 3.39 -28.11 -25.11
C LEU A 14 4.49 -27.03 -25.24
N LEU A 15 5.63 -27.26 -24.60
CA LEU A 15 6.77 -26.35 -24.70
C LEU A 15 7.26 -26.21 -26.16
N ARG A 16 7.36 -27.32 -26.92
CA ARG A 16 7.70 -27.28 -28.34
C ARG A 16 6.66 -26.52 -29.17
N GLN A 17 5.39 -26.63 -28.83
CA GLN A 17 4.34 -25.85 -29.52
C GLN A 17 4.48 -24.34 -29.23
N ILE A 18 4.70 -23.98 -27.96
CA ILE A 18 4.92 -22.56 -27.57
C ILE A 18 6.15 -21.99 -28.27
N GLN A 19 7.24 -22.75 -28.35
CA GLN A 19 8.49 -22.32 -28.99
C GLN A 19 8.35 -22.03 -30.50
N ARG A 20 7.34 -22.57 -31.17
CA ARG A 20 7.03 -22.22 -32.58
C ARG A 20 6.49 -20.80 -32.71
N TYR A 21 5.88 -20.26 -31.66
CA TYR A 21 5.30 -18.90 -31.66
C TYR A 21 6.25 -17.89 -31.01
N VAL A 22 6.96 -18.29 -29.94
CA VAL A 22 7.85 -17.41 -29.21
C VAL A 22 8.97 -18.22 -28.55
N SER A 23 10.23 -17.77 -28.74
CA SER A 23 11.41 -18.31 -28.04
C SER A 23 12.35 -17.19 -27.62
N GLY A 24 13.05 -17.36 -26.48
CA GLY A 24 14.02 -16.39 -25.96
C GLY A 24 13.41 -15.05 -25.50
N LYS A 25 12.11 -15.01 -25.22
CA LYS A 25 11.40 -13.83 -24.71
C LYS A 25 10.56 -14.20 -23.49
N ALA A 26 10.38 -13.26 -22.57
CA ALA A 26 9.40 -13.40 -21.49
C ALA A 26 8.00 -13.16 -22.06
N ILE A 27 7.07 -14.06 -21.75
CA ILE A 27 5.66 -13.93 -22.12
C ILE A 27 4.80 -13.95 -20.85
N TYR A 28 3.70 -13.19 -20.91
CA TYR A 28 2.68 -13.20 -19.87
C TYR A 28 1.54 -14.13 -20.29
N ILE A 29 1.19 -15.08 -19.42
CA ILE A 29 0.03 -15.96 -19.61
C ILE A 29 -1.05 -15.46 -18.65
N PRO A 30 -2.17 -14.90 -19.16
CA PRO A 30 -3.26 -14.42 -18.30
C PRO A 30 -3.96 -15.59 -17.61
N SER A 31 -4.42 -15.38 -16.37
CA SER A 31 -5.24 -16.36 -15.65
C SER A 31 -6.58 -16.59 -16.37
N PRO A 32 -7.09 -17.83 -16.41
CA PRO A 32 -8.41 -18.09 -16.95
C PRO A 32 -9.45 -17.38 -16.08
N GLY A 33 -10.22 -16.46 -16.68
CA GLY A 33 -11.29 -15.69 -16.00
C GLY A 33 -11.11 -14.16 -15.96
N SER A 34 -10.01 -13.61 -16.48
CA SER A 34 -9.77 -12.16 -16.47
C SER A 34 -10.49 -11.34 -17.56
N SER A 35 -11.56 -11.85 -18.17
CA SER A 35 -12.18 -11.19 -19.34
C SER A 35 -13.71 -11.20 -19.39
N ALA A 36 -14.41 -11.04 -18.27
CA ALA A 36 -15.86 -10.92 -18.30
C ALA A 36 -16.40 -9.48 -18.25
N ASP A 37 -15.63 -8.51 -17.74
CA ASP A 37 -16.07 -7.11 -17.68
C ASP A 37 -15.04 -6.17 -18.29
N GLY A 38 -15.31 -5.65 -19.47
CA GLY A 38 -14.51 -4.80 -20.34
C GLY A 38 -13.76 -3.58 -19.76
N LYS A 39 -13.44 -3.58 -18.47
CA LYS A 39 -12.53 -2.62 -17.84
C LYS A 39 -11.11 -3.12 -17.95
N LYS A 40 -10.34 -2.55 -18.88
CA LYS A 40 -8.89 -2.76 -18.98
C LYS A 40 -8.23 -2.38 -17.64
N LYS A 41 -7.92 -3.38 -16.80
CA LYS A 41 -7.04 -3.17 -15.64
C LYS A 41 -5.69 -2.67 -16.16
N ARG A 42 -5.12 -1.66 -15.48
CA ARG A 42 -3.79 -1.16 -15.84
C ARG A 42 -2.78 -2.28 -15.66
N TRP A 43 -1.90 -2.46 -16.65
CA TRP A 43 -0.88 -3.51 -16.68
C TRP A 43 -0.01 -3.46 -15.41
N GLY A 44 0.12 -4.59 -14.70
CA GLY A 44 0.91 -4.71 -13.47
C GLY A 44 0.21 -4.31 -12.17
N GLU A 45 -1.08 -4.01 -12.19
CA GLU A 45 -1.87 -3.58 -11.04
C GLU A 45 -2.20 -4.75 -10.07
N THR A 46 -2.27 -5.97 -10.59
CA THR A 46 -2.70 -7.17 -9.83
C THR A 46 -1.55 -8.10 -9.43
N SER A 47 -0.31 -7.86 -9.86
CA SER A 47 0.77 -8.86 -9.76
C SER A 47 1.95 -8.48 -8.86
N GLY A 48 1.88 -7.37 -8.10
CA GLY A 48 3.06 -6.87 -7.36
C GLY A 48 4.26 -6.51 -8.27
N TYR A 49 4.10 -6.68 -9.61
CA TYR A 49 5.19 -6.52 -10.58
C TYR A 49 5.75 -5.08 -10.61
N ARG A 50 4.90 -4.07 -10.38
CA ARG A 50 5.36 -2.67 -10.28
C ARG A 50 6.24 -2.45 -9.06
N ARG A 51 5.89 -3.05 -7.92
CA ARG A 51 6.68 -3.02 -6.70
C ARG A 51 8.03 -3.71 -6.93
N TYR A 52 8.00 -4.92 -7.48
CA TYR A 52 9.23 -5.65 -7.86
C TYR A 52 10.13 -4.82 -8.77
N LEU A 53 9.58 -4.18 -9.83
CA LEU A 53 10.36 -3.33 -10.73
C LEU A 53 10.96 -2.12 -10.01
N ARG A 54 10.21 -1.50 -9.11
CA ARG A 54 10.67 -0.35 -8.32
C ARG A 54 11.81 -0.75 -7.39
N ASP A 55 11.63 -1.83 -6.63
CA ASP A 55 12.65 -2.33 -5.70
C ASP A 55 13.90 -2.76 -6.43
N ARG A 56 13.77 -3.52 -7.51
CA ARG A 56 14.89 -3.89 -8.38
C ARG A 56 15.62 -2.65 -8.93
N ASN A 57 14.90 -1.66 -9.43
CA ASN A 57 15.51 -0.46 -9.98
C ASN A 57 16.21 0.38 -8.89
N ARG A 58 15.68 0.40 -7.67
CA ARG A 58 16.33 1.02 -6.50
C ARG A 58 17.63 0.30 -6.16
N ASP A 59 17.62 -1.02 -6.12
CA ASP A 59 18.82 -1.82 -5.82
C ASP A 59 19.90 -1.65 -6.89
N ILE A 60 19.51 -1.58 -8.17
CA ILE A 60 20.43 -1.27 -9.29
C ILE A 60 21.09 0.11 -9.09
N ARG A 61 20.31 1.16 -8.75
CA ARG A 61 20.86 2.50 -8.52
C ARG A 61 21.79 2.54 -7.31
N ARG A 62 21.40 1.86 -6.22
CA ARG A 62 22.25 1.76 -5.02
C ARG A 62 23.57 1.05 -5.31
N ALA A 63 23.54 -0.05 -6.04
CA ALA A 63 24.73 -0.79 -6.40
C ALA A 63 25.64 0.02 -7.36
N PHE A 64 25.06 0.80 -8.29
CA PHE A 64 25.80 1.71 -9.15
C PHE A 64 26.45 2.87 -8.35
N ALA A 65 25.72 3.48 -7.42
CA ALA A 65 26.26 4.48 -6.53
C ALA A 65 27.39 3.94 -5.63
N GLY A 66 27.33 2.62 -5.31
CA GLY A 66 28.38 1.89 -4.62
C GLY A 66 29.58 1.51 -5.50
N GLY A 67 29.63 1.95 -6.77
CA GLY A 67 30.76 1.77 -7.68
C GLY A 67 30.70 0.53 -8.58
N LYS A 68 29.58 -0.23 -8.61
CA LYS A 68 29.45 -1.35 -9.59
C LYS A 68 29.33 -0.81 -11.01
N SER A 69 30.00 -1.48 -11.96
CA SER A 69 29.93 -1.13 -13.37
C SER A 69 28.58 -1.48 -13.99
N ILE A 70 28.19 -0.78 -15.05
CA ILE A 70 26.95 -1.03 -15.80
C ILE A 70 26.90 -2.45 -16.34
N ASP A 71 28.01 -2.98 -16.82
CA ASP A 71 28.10 -4.34 -17.37
C ASP A 71 27.89 -5.39 -16.26
N ALA A 72 28.54 -5.20 -15.10
CA ALA A 72 28.34 -6.09 -13.94
C ALA A 72 26.88 -6.08 -13.45
N LEU A 73 26.21 -4.92 -13.48
CA LEU A 73 24.78 -4.81 -13.13
C LEU A 73 23.88 -5.46 -14.17
N ALA A 74 24.25 -5.38 -15.46
CA ALA A 74 23.52 -6.04 -16.53
C ALA A 74 23.52 -7.56 -16.36
N ASP A 75 24.65 -8.11 -16.01
CA ASP A 75 24.81 -9.56 -15.73
C ASP A 75 24.07 -9.97 -14.46
N GLU A 76 24.25 -9.22 -13.36
CA GLU A 76 23.66 -9.53 -12.05
C GLU A 76 22.13 -9.51 -12.07
N PHE A 77 21.54 -8.51 -12.73
CA PHE A 77 20.10 -8.32 -12.80
C PHE A 77 19.45 -8.92 -14.05
N CYS A 78 20.21 -9.61 -14.89
CA CYS A 78 19.75 -10.21 -16.15
C CYS A 78 19.01 -9.21 -17.05
N LEU A 79 19.55 -7.99 -17.17
CA LEU A 79 19.00 -6.90 -17.98
C LEU A 79 20.01 -6.50 -19.10
N SER A 80 19.47 -5.90 -20.16
CA SER A 80 20.38 -5.31 -21.17
C SER A 80 21.13 -4.12 -20.60
N VAL A 81 22.36 -3.90 -21.07
CA VAL A 81 23.19 -2.72 -20.73
C VAL A 81 22.41 -1.42 -20.93
N GLU A 82 21.61 -1.32 -21.99
CA GLU A 82 20.77 -0.17 -22.28
C GLU A 82 19.66 0.01 -21.24
N SER A 83 19.07 -1.08 -20.76
CA SER A 83 18.08 -1.03 -19.67
C SER A 83 18.71 -0.54 -18.36
N ILE A 84 19.92 -1.01 -18.03
CA ILE A 84 20.65 -0.53 -16.85
C ILE A 84 20.99 0.96 -17.00
N ARG A 85 21.52 1.38 -18.15
CA ARG A 85 21.79 2.82 -18.43
C ARG A 85 20.55 3.66 -18.25
N ARG A 86 19.39 3.24 -18.78
CA ARG A 86 18.15 3.95 -18.64
C ARG A 86 17.68 4.03 -17.18
N ILE A 87 17.90 2.98 -16.38
CA ILE A 87 17.56 2.99 -14.94
C ILE A 87 18.48 3.94 -14.17
N VAL A 88 19.78 3.88 -14.43
CA VAL A 88 20.82 4.62 -13.69
C VAL A 88 20.84 6.10 -14.08
N TYR A 89 20.72 6.41 -15.39
CA TYR A 89 20.79 7.79 -15.91
C TYR A 89 19.43 8.40 -16.21
N SER A 90 18.30 7.69 -15.99
CA SER A 90 17.01 8.35 -16.10
C SER A 90 16.99 9.50 -15.11
N LYS A 91 16.87 10.72 -15.61
CA LYS A 91 16.49 11.92 -14.87
C LYS A 91 15.00 11.88 -14.46
N LYS A 92 14.49 10.76 -13.98
CA LYS A 92 13.50 10.85 -12.94
C LYS A 92 14.28 11.42 -11.78
N GLU A 93 13.99 12.65 -11.42
CA GLU A 93 14.42 13.23 -10.17
C GLU A 93 14.39 12.09 -9.17
N GLU A 94 15.54 11.71 -8.59
CA GLU A 94 15.53 11.03 -7.32
C GLU A 94 14.79 11.99 -6.42
N PHE A 95 13.50 11.84 -6.35
CA PHE A 95 12.75 12.33 -5.24
C PHE A 95 13.33 11.52 -4.07
N ILE A 96 14.40 12.04 -3.47
CA ILE A 96 14.82 11.67 -2.13
C ILE A 96 13.69 12.22 -1.29
N MET A 97 12.59 11.44 -1.18
CA MET A 97 11.53 11.78 -0.26
C MET A 97 12.15 11.70 1.11
N ASP A 98 12.34 12.85 1.70
CA ASP A 98 12.46 12.96 3.13
C ASP A 98 11.06 12.64 3.67
N TYR A 99 10.87 11.42 4.19
CA TYR A 99 9.59 10.96 4.70
C TYR A 99 9.26 11.69 6.00
N ALA A 100 8.70 12.88 5.88
CA ALA A 100 8.16 13.61 7.01
C ALA A 100 6.82 12.97 7.46
N CYS A 101 6.63 12.88 8.78
CA CYS A 101 5.41 12.32 9.37
C CYS A 101 4.27 13.34 9.39
N THR A 102 3.93 13.88 8.23
CA THR A 102 2.91 14.92 8.03
C THR A 102 1.90 14.51 6.97
N LEU A 103 0.72 15.13 6.99
CA LEU A 103 -0.30 14.93 5.97
C LEU A 103 0.19 15.43 4.60
N THR A 104 0.81 16.60 4.56
CA THR A 104 1.35 17.18 3.32
C THR A 104 2.30 16.22 2.62
N ASN A 105 3.26 15.65 3.37
CA ASN A 105 4.21 14.69 2.79
C ASN A 105 3.55 13.35 2.41
N ALA A 106 2.54 12.90 3.16
CA ALA A 106 1.78 11.69 2.81
C ALA A 106 1.01 11.87 1.49
N ILE A 107 0.39 13.05 1.26
CA ILE A 107 -0.29 13.39 0.00
C ILE A 107 0.71 13.39 -1.16
N GLU A 108 1.84 14.07 -1.00
CA GLU A 108 2.90 14.11 -2.01
C GLU A 108 3.42 12.71 -2.35
N CYS A 109 3.66 11.85 -1.34
CA CYS A 109 4.01 10.45 -1.55
C CYS A 109 2.92 9.68 -2.30
N GLY A 110 1.65 9.95 -2.01
CA GLY A 110 0.51 9.36 -2.70
C GLY A 110 0.47 9.70 -4.19
N GLU A 111 0.67 10.98 -4.54
CA GLU A 111 0.72 11.45 -5.92
C GLU A 111 1.86 10.79 -6.74
N HIS A 112 2.96 10.48 -6.08
CA HIS A 112 4.11 9.81 -6.69
C HIS A 112 4.04 8.27 -6.63
N GLY A 113 2.96 7.70 -6.07
CA GLY A 113 2.78 6.25 -5.93
C GLY A 113 3.72 5.60 -4.90
N MET A 114 4.14 6.38 -3.89
CA MET A 114 5.06 5.97 -2.81
C MET A 114 4.36 5.92 -1.44
N ILE A 115 3.04 5.82 -1.42
CA ILE A 115 2.29 5.84 -0.16
C ILE A 115 2.62 4.65 0.76
N GLU A 116 2.90 3.48 0.20
CA GLU A 116 3.34 2.33 0.96
C GLU A 116 4.69 2.59 1.67
N ASP A 117 5.65 3.18 0.93
CA ASP A 117 6.96 3.53 1.50
C ASP A 117 6.80 4.56 2.63
N TRP A 118 5.90 5.54 2.45
CA TRP A 118 5.57 6.53 3.48
C TRP A 118 4.96 5.87 4.73
N VAL A 119 3.98 4.97 4.56
CA VAL A 119 3.35 4.25 5.68
C VAL A 119 4.41 3.51 6.50
N HIS A 120 5.32 2.80 5.85
CA HIS A 120 6.38 2.09 6.55
C HIS A 120 7.37 3.04 7.24
N ALA A 121 7.77 4.14 6.59
CA ALA A 121 8.64 5.14 7.20
C ALA A 121 7.99 5.76 8.45
N TYR A 122 6.71 6.15 8.36
CA TYR A 122 5.94 6.66 9.47
C TYR A 122 5.84 5.65 10.64
N LEU A 123 5.43 4.41 10.36
CA LEU A 123 5.26 3.38 11.40
C LEU A 123 6.57 3.02 12.11
N LEU A 124 7.71 3.14 11.42
CA LEU A 124 9.04 2.88 12.00
C LEU A 124 9.62 4.07 12.76
N SER A 125 9.09 5.28 12.56
CA SER A 125 9.49 6.51 13.25
C SER A 125 8.43 6.96 14.25
N ASP A 126 7.65 7.98 13.94
CA ASP A 126 6.69 8.61 14.86
C ASP A 126 5.51 7.70 15.23
N GLY A 127 5.15 6.76 14.37
CA GLY A 127 4.11 5.77 14.64
C GLY A 127 4.52 4.74 15.70
N HIS A 128 5.82 4.55 15.93
CA HIS A 128 6.40 3.59 16.89
C HIS A 128 5.74 2.20 16.85
N ASN A 129 5.34 1.74 15.65
CA ASN A 129 4.61 0.50 15.44
C ASN A 129 5.29 -0.43 14.44
N LYS A 130 6.52 -0.83 14.78
CA LYS A 130 7.29 -1.78 13.99
C LYS A 130 6.56 -3.10 13.73
N PRO A 131 5.88 -3.73 14.72
CA PRO A 131 5.16 -4.99 14.49
C PRO A 131 4.09 -4.85 13.39
N PHE A 132 3.36 -3.73 13.36
CA PHE A 132 2.38 -3.48 12.31
C PHE A 132 3.05 -3.26 10.93
N SER A 133 4.16 -2.50 10.89
CA SER A 133 4.93 -2.35 9.66
C SER A 133 5.45 -3.68 9.12
N ASP A 134 5.93 -4.58 10.00
CA ASP A 134 6.41 -5.91 9.61
C ASP A 134 5.25 -6.77 9.07
N GLY A 135 4.10 -6.80 9.76
CA GLY A 135 2.92 -7.53 9.34
C GLY A 135 2.34 -7.06 7.99
N LEU A 136 2.39 -5.76 7.71
CA LEU A 136 1.99 -5.24 6.39
C LEU A 136 2.89 -5.76 5.26
N ARG A 137 4.16 -6.06 5.54
CA ARG A 137 5.13 -6.56 4.55
C ARG A 137 5.03 -8.05 4.25
N GLU A 138 4.29 -8.82 5.06
CA GLU A 138 4.15 -10.26 4.88
C GLU A 138 3.40 -10.61 3.58
N LEU A 139 2.48 -9.74 3.16
CA LEU A 139 1.70 -9.90 1.94
C LEU A 139 1.75 -8.61 1.11
N ASP A 140 1.48 -8.72 -0.18
CA ASP A 140 1.24 -7.54 -1.02
C ASP A 140 -0.07 -6.88 -0.58
N ARG A 141 0.00 -5.58 -0.22
CA ARG A 141 -1.16 -4.79 0.21
C ARG A 141 -1.52 -3.76 -0.86
N ILE A 142 -2.80 -3.45 -0.94
CA ILE A 142 -3.32 -2.41 -1.82
C ILE A 142 -3.54 -1.17 -0.97
N TYR A 143 -2.85 -0.07 -1.30
CA TYR A 143 -2.97 1.19 -0.60
C TYR A 143 -3.71 2.22 -1.44
N HIS A 144 -4.66 2.92 -0.83
CA HIS A 144 -5.24 4.13 -1.37
C HIS A 144 -4.49 5.36 -0.79
N ALA A 145 -4.14 6.30 -1.66
CA ALA A 145 -3.50 7.56 -1.25
C ALA A 145 -4.38 8.32 -0.24
N PRO A 146 -3.81 9.22 0.57
CA PRO A 146 -4.57 9.96 1.56
C PRO A 146 -5.76 10.70 0.92
N VAL A 147 -6.96 10.45 1.42
CA VAL A 147 -8.21 11.10 0.97
C VAL A 147 -8.98 11.63 2.16
N SER A 148 -9.63 12.77 2.00
CA SER A 148 -10.54 13.31 3.02
C SER A 148 -11.75 12.38 3.13
N PHE A 149 -12.02 11.90 4.34
CA PHE A 149 -13.09 10.92 4.61
C PHE A 149 -13.89 11.27 5.87
N PRO A 150 -15.22 10.99 5.92
CA PRO A 150 -16.05 11.25 7.09
C PRO A 150 -15.60 10.42 8.30
N LEU A 151 -15.28 11.10 9.40
CA LEU A 151 -14.76 10.44 10.62
C LEU A 151 -15.82 9.65 11.39
N ASN A 152 -17.10 9.99 11.25
CA ASN A 152 -18.21 9.29 11.89
C ASN A 152 -18.41 7.84 11.39
N LEU A 153 -17.83 7.49 10.25
CA LEU A 153 -17.81 6.13 9.72
C LEU A 153 -16.69 5.27 10.31
N LEU A 154 -15.71 5.90 10.96
CA LEU A 154 -14.57 5.22 11.55
C LEU A 154 -14.81 4.96 13.03
N LYS A 155 -14.34 3.81 13.51
CA LYS A 155 -14.41 3.44 14.92
C LYS A 155 -13.02 3.12 15.43
N ARG A 156 -12.71 3.61 16.64
CA ARG A 156 -11.49 3.21 17.33
C ARG A 156 -11.55 1.71 17.66
N ASN A 157 -10.41 1.06 17.60
CA ASN A 157 -10.21 -0.29 18.12
C ASN A 157 -9.32 -0.32 19.37
N THR A 158 -8.79 0.85 19.75
CA THR A 158 -7.88 1.04 20.87
C THR A 158 -8.40 2.15 21.77
N GLY A 159 -8.51 1.87 23.06
CA GLY A 159 -9.01 2.81 24.05
C GLY A 159 -9.25 2.18 25.41
N PRO A 160 -9.75 2.97 26.39
CA PRO A 160 -10.07 2.48 27.74
C PRO A 160 -11.41 1.73 27.81
N GLU A 161 -12.32 1.91 26.83
CA GLU A 161 -13.68 1.42 26.88
C GLU A 161 -13.74 -0.12 26.82
N PRO A 162 -14.75 -0.75 27.45
CA PRO A 162 -14.85 -2.22 27.54
C PRO A 162 -14.88 -2.96 26.19
N GLU A 163 -15.44 -2.34 25.16
CA GLU A 163 -15.60 -2.89 23.81
C GLU A 163 -14.33 -2.80 22.95
N MET A 164 -13.34 -2.03 23.36
CA MET A 164 -12.10 -1.87 22.60
C MET A 164 -11.34 -3.18 22.51
N ARG A 165 -10.85 -3.50 21.31
CA ARG A 165 -10.01 -4.67 21.05
C ARG A 165 -8.68 -4.59 21.81
N TRP A 166 -8.07 -3.39 21.81
CA TRP A 166 -6.81 -3.10 22.49
C TRP A 166 -7.03 -2.13 23.64
N LYS A 167 -6.78 -2.60 24.87
CA LYS A 167 -6.98 -1.82 26.08
C LYS A 167 -5.81 -0.90 26.35
N ILE A 168 -6.12 0.35 26.65
CA ILE A 168 -5.16 1.35 27.17
C ILE A 168 -5.70 1.86 28.50
N HIS A 169 -4.78 2.13 29.44
CA HIS A 169 -5.15 2.75 30.70
C HIS A 169 -5.83 4.11 30.47
N PRO A 170 -6.98 4.40 31.12
CA PRO A 170 -7.77 5.61 30.88
C PRO A 170 -6.96 6.92 30.98
N GLU A 171 -6.14 7.06 32.02
CA GLU A 171 -5.33 8.27 32.20
C GLU A 171 -4.29 8.45 31.09
N TRP A 172 -3.67 7.37 30.64
CA TRP A 172 -2.72 7.42 29.53
C TRP A 172 -3.39 7.80 28.21
N PHE A 173 -4.57 7.24 27.97
CA PHE A 173 -5.35 7.59 26.80
C PHE A 173 -5.71 9.08 26.79
N GLU A 174 -6.24 9.60 27.92
CA GLU A 174 -6.56 11.01 28.06
C GLU A 174 -5.37 11.95 27.89
N ILE A 175 -4.20 11.60 28.46
CA ILE A 175 -2.98 12.39 28.29
C ILE A 175 -2.62 12.50 26.81
N HIS A 176 -2.69 11.40 26.03
CA HIS A 176 -2.33 11.41 24.63
C HIS A 176 -3.35 12.15 23.77
N VAL A 177 -4.64 11.99 24.04
CA VAL A 177 -5.70 12.74 23.35
C VAL A 177 -5.56 14.23 23.63
N ASN A 178 -5.39 14.62 24.88
CA ASN A 178 -5.29 16.05 25.26
C ASN A 178 -4.06 16.74 24.67
N ARG A 179 -2.94 16.04 24.48
CA ARG A 179 -1.74 16.56 23.81
C ARG A 179 -2.00 16.93 22.34
N LEU A 180 -3.01 16.36 21.70
CA LEU A 180 -3.35 16.61 20.30
C LEU A 180 -4.32 17.79 20.12
N ILE A 181 -5.07 18.16 21.16
CA ILE A 181 -6.14 19.18 21.06
C ILE A 181 -5.60 20.54 20.57
N GLU A 182 -4.58 21.07 21.23
CA GLU A 182 -4.02 22.38 20.84
C GLU A 182 -3.29 22.36 19.50
N PRO A 183 -2.47 21.36 19.17
CA PRO A 183 -1.94 21.23 17.80
C PRO A 183 -3.02 21.19 16.72
N ILE A 184 -4.10 20.43 16.93
CA ILE A 184 -5.21 20.37 15.95
C ILE A 184 -5.88 21.74 15.78
N LYS A 185 -6.18 22.44 16.88
CA LYS A 185 -6.76 23.79 16.83
C LYS A 185 -5.83 24.80 16.14
N ALA A 186 -4.52 24.61 16.29
CA ALA A 186 -3.52 25.43 15.64
C ALA A 186 -3.31 25.09 14.15
N GLY A 187 -4.00 24.08 13.61
CA GLY A 187 -3.84 23.66 12.22
C GLY A 187 -2.53 22.91 11.95
N ALA A 188 -2.00 22.18 12.94
CA ALA A 188 -0.80 21.38 12.77
C ALA A 188 -0.96 20.35 11.65
N ASP A 189 0.07 20.17 10.86
CA ASP A 189 0.14 19.19 9.78
C ASP A 189 0.39 17.79 10.35
N LEU A 190 -0.69 17.16 10.85
CA LEU A 190 -0.64 15.84 11.47
C LEU A 190 -0.74 14.72 10.42
N PRO A 191 -0.10 13.56 10.66
CA PRO A 191 -0.18 12.44 9.73
C PRO A 191 -1.62 11.94 9.53
N PRO A 192 -1.96 11.40 8.35
CA PRO A 192 -3.27 10.81 8.09
C PRO A 192 -3.54 9.59 8.98
N LEU A 193 -4.81 9.24 9.15
CA LEU A 193 -5.23 8.00 9.81
C LEU A 193 -4.92 6.81 8.90
N ILE A 194 -4.58 5.64 9.47
CA ILE A 194 -4.34 4.41 8.70
C ILE A 194 -5.42 3.40 9.05
N VAL A 195 -6.20 3.00 8.05
CA VAL A 195 -7.41 2.19 8.20
C VAL A 195 -7.38 1.00 7.26
N HIS A 196 -7.62 -0.19 7.80
CA HIS A 196 -7.88 -1.39 7.04
C HIS A 196 -9.36 -1.44 6.64
N TYR A 197 -9.61 -1.65 5.37
CA TYR A 197 -10.93 -2.03 4.90
C TYR A 197 -10.89 -3.50 4.51
N TRP A 198 -11.77 -4.32 5.12
CA TRP A 198 -11.80 -5.76 4.93
C TRP A 198 -13.24 -6.27 4.94
N ILE A 199 -13.47 -7.40 4.26
CA ILE A 199 -14.77 -8.06 4.20
C ILE A 199 -14.76 -9.27 5.13
N PRO A 200 -15.58 -9.30 6.19
CA PRO A 200 -15.64 -10.44 7.13
C PRO A 200 -16.05 -11.73 6.43
N GLU A 201 -15.27 -12.79 6.58
CA GLU A 201 -15.64 -14.11 6.10
C GLU A 201 -16.87 -14.64 6.85
N GLY A 202 -17.81 -15.28 6.12
CA GLY A 202 -18.90 -16.04 6.71
C GLY A 202 -20.12 -15.23 7.16
N LYS A 203 -20.21 -13.94 6.90
CA LYS A 203 -21.44 -13.13 7.15
C LYS A 203 -22.38 -13.06 5.93
N THR A 204 -22.31 -14.02 5.02
CA THR A 204 -23.26 -14.12 3.91
C THR A 204 -24.44 -15.00 4.35
N ASP A 205 -25.61 -14.41 4.46
CA ASP A 205 -26.90 -15.12 4.58
C ASP A 205 -27.39 -15.69 3.22
N GLY A 206 -26.48 -15.82 2.26
CA GLY A 206 -26.72 -16.38 0.93
C GLY A 206 -27.44 -15.47 -0.05
N VAL A 207 -27.87 -14.27 0.37
CA VAL A 207 -28.67 -13.34 -0.44
C VAL A 207 -28.01 -11.97 -0.58
N THR A 208 -27.18 -11.56 0.40
CA THR A 208 -26.55 -10.24 0.42
C THR A 208 -25.02 -10.37 0.50
N GLU A 209 -24.31 -9.64 -0.33
CA GLU A 209 -22.87 -9.51 -0.26
C GLU A 209 -22.44 -8.94 1.10
N ALA A 210 -21.50 -9.60 1.80
CA ALA A 210 -21.02 -9.12 3.09
C ALA A 210 -20.50 -7.68 2.97
N LEU A 211 -20.91 -6.83 3.89
CA LEU A 211 -20.41 -5.46 3.97
C LEU A 211 -19.03 -5.44 4.58
N GLY A 212 -18.12 -4.74 3.92
CA GLY A 212 -16.79 -4.49 4.48
C GLY A 212 -16.85 -3.62 5.72
N GLU A 213 -15.86 -3.81 6.58
CA GLU A 213 -15.70 -3.10 7.84
C GLU A 213 -14.41 -2.26 7.81
N PHE A 214 -14.45 -1.12 8.52
CA PHE A 214 -13.26 -0.28 8.74
C PHE A 214 -12.61 -0.66 10.06
N GLU A 215 -11.34 -1.04 10.02
CA GLU A 215 -10.53 -1.27 11.21
C GLU A 215 -9.44 -0.21 11.33
N MET A 216 -9.49 0.60 12.40
CA MET A 216 -8.48 1.61 12.69
C MET A 216 -7.17 0.93 13.16
N ASN A 217 -6.11 1.04 12.36
CA ASN A 217 -4.83 0.44 12.72
C ASN A 217 -3.86 1.46 13.34
N ASP A 218 -3.93 2.71 12.88
CA ASP A 218 -3.16 3.81 13.48
C ASP A 218 -3.95 5.11 13.49
N GLY A 219 -3.74 5.90 14.55
CA GLY A 219 -4.40 7.19 14.74
C GLY A 219 -5.59 7.19 15.70
N ASN A 220 -5.76 6.15 16.56
CA ASN A 220 -6.87 6.08 17.51
C ASN A 220 -6.98 7.32 18.42
N HIS A 221 -5.86 7.85 18.93
CA HIS A 221 -5.85 9.08 19.74
C HIS A 221 -6.19 10.32 18.90
N ARG A 222 -5.71 10.37 17.64
CA ARG A 222 -6.04 11.48 16.72
C ARG A 222 -7.52 11.48 16.37
N LEU A 223 -8.11 10.31 16.06
CA LEU A 223 -9.53 10.19 15.79
C LEU A 223 -10.35 10.69 16.98
N GLU A 224 -10.03 10.28 18.20
CA GLU A 224 -10.71 10.76 19.41
C GLU A 224 -10.60 12.28 19.57
N ALA A 225 -9.39 12.83 19.38
CA ALA A 225 -9.17 14.27 19.49
C ALA A 225 -9.96 15.05 18.42
N PHE A 226 -10.00 14.57 17.18
CA PHE A 226 -10.81 15.16 16.11
C PHE A 226 -12.31 15.14 16.46
N MET A 227 -12.81 14.01 16.94
CA MET A 227 -14.24 13.89 17.32
C MET A 227 -14.60 14.83 18.47
N ARG A 228 -13.75 14.98 19.49
CA ARG A 228 -13.95 15.93 20.60
C ARG A 228 -13.98 17.39 20.13
N LEU A 229 -13.28 17.70 19.06
CA LEU A 229 -13.24 19.02 18.45
C LEU A 229 -14.33 19.25 17.40
N GLY A 230 -15.19 18.28 17.15
CA GLY A 230 -16.24 18.37 16.13
C GLY A 230 -15.71 18.38 14.69
N VAL A 231 -14.51 17.85 14.45
CA VAL A 231 -13.98 17.70 13.10
C VAL A 231 -14.74 16.57 12.41
N GLU A 232 -15.43 16.90 11.32
CA GLU A 232 -16.28 15.94 10.60
C GLU A 232 -15.51 15.06 9.63
N ARG A 233 -14.41 15.59 9.05
CA ARG A 233 -13.62 14.92 8.01
C ARG A 233 -12.13 15.10 8.26
N TYR A 234 -11.37 14.06 7.96
CA TYR A 234 -9.91 14.11 7.96
C TYR A 234 -9.34 13.13 6.93
N HIS A 235 -8.05 13.24 6.65
CA HIS A 235 -7.40 12.38 5.67
C HIS A 235 -7.10 10.99 6.23
N VAL A 236 -7.41 10.00 5.41
CA VAL A 236 -7.27 8.57 5.71
C VAL A 236 -6.50 7.91 4.58
N ILE A 237 -5.53 7.09 4.94
CA ILE A 237 -4.92 6.09 4.06
C ILE A 237 -5.68 4.79 4.29
N PHE A 238 -6.37 4.31 3.25
CA PHE A 238 -6.95 2.98 3.29
C PHE A 238 -5.97 1.94 2.76
N TRP A 239 -6.02 0.76 3.35
CA TRP A 239 -5.34 -0.39 2.79
C TRP A 239 -6.25 -1.62 2.82
N CYS A 240 -6.06 -2.51 1.85
CA CYS A 240 -6.79 -3.75 1.68
C CYS A 240 -5.80 -4.89 1.43
N THR A 241 -6.21 -6.13 1.72
CA THR A 241 -5.42 -7.32 1.40
C THR A 241 -5.75 -7.80 0.00
N GLU A 242 -7.04 -7.84 -0.34
CA GLU A 242 -7.55 -8.42 -1.58
C GLU A 242 -8.14 -7.35 -2.51
N GLN A 243 -8.06 -7.60 -3.82
CA GLN A 243 -8.57 -6.65 -4.81
C GLN A 243 -10.09 -6.43 -4.69
N HIS A 244 -10.85 -7.47 -4.36
CA HIS A 244 -12.30 -7.37 -4.23
C HIS A 244 -12.72 -6.47 -3.04
N GLU A 245 -11.92 -6.42 -1.96
CA GLU A 245 -12.11 -5.50 -0.85
C GLU A 245 -11.93 -4.04 -1.30
N TYR A 246 -10.87 -3.79 -2.07
CA TYR A 246 -10.61 -2.46 -2.63
C TYR A 246 -11.70 -2.04 -3.62
N ASP A 247 -12.15 -2.94 -4.49
CA ASP A 247 -13.21 -2.67 -5.45
C ASP A 247 -14.52 -2.32 -4.71
N GLN A 248 -14.89 -3.05 -3.65
CA GLN A 248 -16.05 -2.76 -2.83
C GLN A 248 -15.89 -1.43 -2.05
N LEU A 249 -14.71 -1.14 -1.51
CA LEU A 249 -14.42 0.15 -0.88
C LEU A 249 -14.71 1.31 -1.84
N MET A 250 -14.20 1.21 -3.06
CA MET A 250 -14.36 2.27 -4.07
C MET A 250 -15.80 2.39 -4.57
N GLU A 251 -16.49 1.29 -4.79
CA GLU A 251 -17.88 1.29 -5.23
C GLU A 251 -18.82 1.93 -4.20
N ARG A 252 -18.65 1.56 -2.92
CA ARG A 252 -19.55 1.99 -1.86
C ARG A 252 -19.20 3.35 -1.27
N TYR A 253 -17.93 3.65 -1.11
CA TYR A 253 -17.45 4.81 -0.37
C TYR A 253 -16.61 5.79 -1.21
N GLY A 254 -16.28 5.46 -2.45
CA GLY A 254 -15.50 6.34 -3.32
C GLY A 254 -16.12 7.72 -3.51
N HIS A 255 -17.46 7.81 -3.52
CA HIS A 255 -18.18 9.08 -3.60
C HIS A 255 -18.05 9.97 -2.35
N LEU A 256 -17.60 9.42 -1.22
CA LEU A 256 -17.30 10.14 0.01
C LEU A 256 -15.85 10.59 0.12
N MET A 257 -14.98 10.15 -0.77
CA MET A 257 -13.55 10.47 -0.81
C MET A 257 -13.36 11.75 -1.62
N ALA A 258 -12.75 12.76 -1.00
CA ALA A 258 -12.52 14.07 -1.61
C ALA A 258 -11.03 14.44 -1.57
#